data_1589ddfb28b793b5925ecd7c75ea27a0
#
_entry.id   1589ddfb28b793b5925ecd7c75ea27a0
#
_cell.length_a   1.000
_cell.length_b   1.000
_cell.length_c   1.000
_cell.angle_alpha   90.00
_cell.angle_beta   90.00
_cell.angle_gamma   90.00
#
_symmetry.space_group_name_H-M   'P 1'
#
loop_
_entity.id
_entity.type
_entity.pdbx_description
1 polymer ?
#
loop_
_entity_poly.entity_id
_entity_poly.type
_entity_poly.pdbx_seq_one_letter_code
_entity_poly.pdbx_strand_id
1 'polypeptide(L)'
;MPFYTVKDGATLYYEQQGEGTPIIFIHGVWMSSRFFHNQLSFFSKQYQTILLDLRGHGNSSHTPYGHTISTYARDVHEFITTQQLKDVILVGWSMGAFVVWEYLKQFGQENVKGNIIVDEMASDFKWPDFPIGAFDLPALISLMQGIQLDRASTLENFIPLMFKDKLTEEDKHWIMKEVTKMPESIASAILFDQSIVDYRDFLLFITIPTLLCFGKEEKLIPVAAGRHIQKLVSGSVLEVFENSCHCPFLEESDRFNKVVSDFIEHI
;
A
#
# COMPACT_ATOMS: atom_id res chain seq x y z
N MET A 1 14.54 3.31 -18.79
CA MET A 1 14.94 4.16 -17.64
C MET A 1 13.91 3.95 -16.54
N PRO A 2 14.27 3.92 -15.28
CA PRO A 2 13.34 3.59 -14.21
C PRO A 2 12.42 4.76 -13.80
N PHE A 3 12.09 5.67 -14.72
CA PHE A 3 11.24 6.84 -14.46
C PHE A 3 10.17 6.99 -15.52
N TYR A 4 8.96 7.30 -15.08
CA TYR A 4 7.81 7.66 -15.90
C TYR A 4 7.33 9.06 -15.51
N THR A 5 7.03 9.90 -16.50
CA THR A 5 6.50 11.25 -16.26
C THR A 5 5.01 11.28 -16.55
N VAL A 6 4.21 11.59 -15.53
CA VAL A 6 2.76 11.78 -15.66
C VAL A 6 2.45 13.13 -16.31
N LYS A 7 1.20 13.32 -16.79
CA LYS A 7 0.80 14.48 -17.59
C LYS A 7 1.02 15.84 -16.92
N ASP A 8 0.95 15.89 -15.60
CA ASP A 8 1.17 17.13 -14.84
C ASP A 8 2.65 17.43 -14.58
N GLY A 9 3.56 16.60 -15.08
CA GLY A 9 5.00 16.78 -15.00
C GLY A 9 5.70 16.10 -13.81
N ALA A 10 4.96 15.45 -12.91
CA ALA A 10 5.59 14.66 -11.87
C ALA A 10 6.27 13.42 -12.47
N THR A 11 7.40 12.99 -11.90
CA THR A 11 8.10 11.78 -12.30
C THR A 11 7.95 10.70 -11.24
N LEU A 12 7.54 9.51 -11.66
CA LEU A 12 7.42 8.33 -10.82
C LEU A 12 8.60 7.40 -11.08
N TYR A 13 9.27 6.96 -10.03
CA TYR A 13 10.26 5.91 -10.11
C TYR A 13 9.57 4.55 -10.09
N TYR A 14 10.05 3.61 -10.88
CA TYR A 14 9.61 2.22 -10.82
C TYR A 14 10.75 1.25 -11.13
N GLU A 15 10.64 0.06 -10.58
CA GLU A 15 11.46 -1.09 -10.96
C GLU A 15 10.57 -2.11 -11.65
N GLN A 16 11.08 -2.71 -12.73
CA GLN A 16 10.35 -3.71 -13.50
C GLN A 16 11.27 -4.85 -13.88
N GLN A 17 10.81 -6.07 -13.67
CA GLN A 17 11.49 -7.30 -14.11
C GLN A 17 10.47 -8.36 -14.54
N GLY A 18 10.93 -9.30 -15.40
CA GLY A 18 10.09 -10.39 -15.92
C GLY A 18 9.15 -9.95 -17.02
N GLU A 19 8.36 -10.90 -17.49
CA GLU A 19 7.39 -10.76 -18.58
C GLU A 19 6.10 -11.50 -18.23
N GLY A 20 5.02 -11.26 -18.97
CA GLY A 20 3.71 -11.90 -18.76
C GLY A 20 2.70 -10.99 -18.09
N THR A 21 1.78 -11.53 -17.28
CA THR A 21 0.74 -10.76 -16.59
C THR A 21 1.37 -9.72 -15.65
N PRO A 22 1.00 -8.43 -15.76
CA PRO A 22 1.57 -7.38 -14.92
C PRO A 22 1.08 -7.49 -13.48
N ILE A 23 2.01 -7.46 -12.51
CA ILE A 23 1.73 -7.30 -11.09
C ILE A 23 2.35 -6.00 -10.64
N ILE A 24 1.53 -5.07 -10.12
CA ILE A 24 1.98 -3.76 -9.67
C ILE A 24 1.86 -3.69 -8.15
N PHE A 25 2.99 -3.50 -7.48
CA PHE A 25 3.08 -3.34 -6.04
C PHE A 25 3.08 -1.86 -5.66
N ILE A 26 2.16 -1.47 -4.77
CA ILE A 26 1.92 -0.11 -4.31
C ILE A 26 2.12 -0.08 -2.79
N HIS A 27 3.09 0.70 -2.35
CA HIS A 27 3.56 0.75 -0.96
C HIS A 27 2.64 1.57 -0.02
N GLY A 28 2.87 1.42 1.29
CA GLY A 28 2.23 2.18 2.35
C GLY A 28 2.72 3.63 2.48
N VAL A 29 2.06 4.40 3.36
CA VAL A 29 2.39 5.80 3.64
C VAL A 29 3.85 5.96 4.09
N TRP A 30 4.55 6.96 3.54
CA TRP A 30 5.95 7.31 3.78
C TRP A 30 6.97 6.27 3.30
N MET A 31 6.53 5.09 2.86
CA MET A 31 7.39 3.99 2.43
C MET A 31 7.83 4.15 0.96
N SER A 32 8.42 3.14 0.41
CA SER A 32 8.85 3.08 -1.00
C SER A 32 8.70 1.67 -1.58
N SER A 33 8.86 1.57 -2.88
CA SER A 33 8.92 0.30 -3.62
C SER A 33 9.95 -0.68 -3.07
N ARG A 34 11.02 -0.17 -2.43
CA ARG A 34 12.09 -1.00 -1.85
C ARG A 34 11.58 -2.03 -0.82
N PHE A 35 10.47 -1.75 -0.16
CA PHE A 35 9.86 -2.70 0.79
C PHE A 35 9.47 -4.02 0.12
N PHE A 36 9.21 -4.03 -1.18
CA PHE A 36 8.84 -5.21 -1.95
C PHE A 36 10.01 -5.89 -2.70
N HIS A 37 11.26 -5.64 -2.30
CA HIS A 37 12.43 -6.17 -2.99
C HIS A 37 12.46 -7.71 -3.08
N ASN A 38 11.94 -8.42 -2.06
CA ASN A 38 11.82 -9.87 -2.07
C ASN A 38 10.81 -10.34 -3.13
N GLN A 39 9.73 -9.59 -3.32
CA GLN A 39 8.66 -9.88 -4.27
C GLN A 39 9.13 -9.70 -5.71
N LEU A 40 9.95 -8.68 -5.98
CA LEU A 40 10.50 -8.43 -7.32
C LEU A 40 11.25 -9.65 -7.84
N SER A 41 12.19 -10.16 -7.07
CA SER A 41 13.02 -11.31 -7.45
C SER A 41 12.26 -12.64 -7.54
N PHE A 42 11.17 -12.76 -6.80
CA PHE A 42 10.34 -13.96 -6.79
C PHE A 42 9.37 -13.97 -7.98
N PHE A 43 8.52 -12.95 -8.09
CA PHE A 43 7.44 -12.91 -9.08
C PHE A 43 7.96 -12.68 -10.50
N SER A 44 9.10 -12.00 -10.69
CA SER A 44 9.67 -11.76 -12.02
C SER A 44 10.05 -13.02 -12.79
N LYS A 45 10.06 -14.17 -12.15
CA LYS A 45 10.29 -15.46 -12.82
C LYS A 45 9.13 -15.91 -13.71
N GLN A 46 7.92 -15.42 -13.46
CA GLN A 46 6.68 -15.84 -14.13
C GLN A 46 5.77 -14.67 -14.54
N TYR A 47 5.99 -13.48 -14.00
CA TYR A 47 5.13 -12.31 -14.16
C TYR A 47 5.96 -11.07 -14.53
N GLN A 48 5.33 -10.11 -15.19
CA GLN A 48 5.87 -8.77 -15.31
C GLN A 48 5.68 -8.05 -13.97
N THR A 49 6.69 -8.07 -13.13
CA THR A 49 6.64 -7.51 -11.77
C THR A 49 7.10 -6.08 -11.75
N ILE A 50 6.25 -5.20 -11.26
CA ILE A 50 6.46 -3.75 -11.22
C ILE A 50 6.34 -3.26 -9.78
N LEU A 51 7.39 -2.63 -9.28
CA LEU A 51 7.40 -1.94 -8.00
C LEU A 51 7.38 -0.43 -8.26
N LEU A 52 6.37 0.27 -7.77
CA LEU A 52 6.15 1.70 -8.06
C LEU A 52 6.37 2.55 -6.81
N ASP A 53 7.19 3.59 -6.91
CA ASP A 53 7.21 4.69 -5.94
C ASP A 53 6.12 5.70 -6.30
N LEU A 54 5.17 5.89 -5.38
CA LEU A 54 4.14 6.92 -5.54
C LEU A 54 4.76 8.34 -5.50
N ARG A 55 4.09 9.31 -6.08
CA ARG A 55 4.47 10.72 -6.03
C ARG A 55 4.82 11.14 -4.60
N GLY A 56 5.94 11.83 -4.43
CA GLY A 56 6.44 12.29 -3.13
C GLY A 56 7.14 11.23 -2.29
N HIS A 57 7.15 9.95 -2.73
CA HIS A 57 7.75 8.84 -2.02
C HIS A 57 9.01 8.32 -2.71
N GLY A 58 9.88 7.68 -1.94
CA GLY A 58 11.05 6.96 -2.45
C GLY A 58 11.94 7.82 -3.35
N ASN A 59 12.09 7.41 -4.60
CA ASN A 59 12.87 8.10 -5.63
C ASN A 59 12.00 8.90 -6.61
N SER A 60 10.68 8.93 -6.42
CA SER A 60 9.75 9.76 -7.20
C SER A 60 9.88 11.24 -6.86
N SER A 61 9.46 12.12 -7.78
CA SER A 61 9.58 13.56 -7.60
C SER A 61 8.73 14.08 -6.42
N HIS A 62 9.30 15.00 -5.66
CA HIS A 62 8.64 15.73 -4.58
C HIS A 62 7.96 16.98 -5.16
N THR A 63 6.76 16.81 -5.69
CA THR A 63 5.97 17.94 -6.21
C THR A 63 5.37 18.76 -5.07
N PRO A 64 5.09 20.07 -5.25
CA PRO A 64 4.43 20.88 -4.23
C PRO A 64 2.91 20.63 -4.12
N TYR A 65 2.37 19.70 -4.88
CA TYR A 65 0.92 19.40 -4.97
C TYR A 65 0.67 17.94 -5.31
N GLY A 66 -0.59 17.50 -5.18
CA GLY A 66 -1.05 16.19 -5.64
C GLY A 66 -0.78 15.05 -4.64
N HIS A 67 -0.57 15.36 -3.37
CA HIS A 67 -0.36 14.37 -2.32
C HIS A 67 -1.68 13.94 -1.70
N THR A 68 -2.50 13.27 -2.52
CA THR A 68 -3.81 12.71 -2.15
C THR A 68 -3.97 11.31 -2.73
N ILE A 69 -4.75 10.46 -2.07
CA ILE A 69 -5.09 9.12 -2.56
C ILE A 69 -5.69 9.19 -3.98
N SER A 70 -6.57 10.17 -4.21
CA SER A 70 -7.19 10.38 -5.52
C SER A 70 -6.19 10.69 -6.63
N THR A 71 -5.15 11.49 -6.36
CA THR A 71 -4.09 11.79 -7.33
C THR A 71 -3.18 10.57 -7.55
N TYR A 72 -2.84 9.84 -6.49
CA TYR A 72 -2.01 8.64 -6.61
C TYR A 72 -2.70 7.56 -7.46
N ALA A 73 -4.00 7.39 -7.32
CA ALA A 73 -4.78 6.50 -8.18
C ALA A 73 -4.74 6.93 -9.65
N ARG A 74 -4.81 8.25 -9.94
CA ARG A 74 -4.66 8.77 -11.32
C ARG A 74 -3.26 8.54 -11.86
N ASP A 75 -2.22 8.73 -11.06
CA ASP A 75 -0.83 8.48 -11.46
C ASP A 75 -0.63 7.01 -11.84
N VAL A 76 -1.17 6.08 -11.05
CA VAL A 76 -1.16 4.64 -11.35
C VAL A 76 -1.93 4.34 -12.64
N HIS A 77 -3.09 4.96 -12.84
CA HIS A 77 -3.88 4.79 -14.06
C HIS A 77 -3.14 5.30 -15.31
N GLU A 78 -2.51 6.48 -15.21
CA GLU A 78 -1.71 7.02 -16.32
C GLU A 78 -0.53 6.11 -16.65
N PHE A 79 0.15 5.59 -15.63
CA PHE A 79 1.24 4.62 -15.80
C PHE A 79 0.75 3.37 -16.55
N ILE A 80 -0.31 2.72 -16.05
CA ILE A 80 -0.89 1.51 -16.66
C ILE A 80 -1.29 1.76 -18.11
N THR A 81 -1.98 2.86 -18.37
CA THR A 81 -2.48 3.20 -19.71
C THR A 81 -1.34 3.49 -20.70
N THR A 82 -0.34 4.26 -20.29
CA THR A 82 0.79 4.64 -21.14
C THR A 82 1.73 3.45 -21.41
N GLN A 83 1.93 2.58 -20.42
CA GLN A 83 2.68 1.33 -20.60
C GLN A 83 1.86 0.25 -21.32
N GLN A 84 0.60 0.53 -21.66
CA GLN A 84 -0.33 -0.38 -22.35
C GLN A 84 -0.52 -1.71 -21.63
N LEU A 85 -0.42 -1.70 -20.29
CA LEU A 85 -0.60 -2.89 -19.45
C LEU A 85 -2.06 -3.33 -19.46
N LYS A 86 -2.27 -4.64 -19.58
CA LYS A 86 -3.60 -5.27 -19.62
C LYS A 86 -3.71 -6.33 -18.55
N ASP A 87 -4.95 -6.55 -18.08
CA ASP A 87 -5.27 -7.58 -17.09
C ASP A 87 -4.35 -7.51 -15.87
N VAL A 88 -4.14 -6.29 -15.37
CA VAL A 88 -3.19 -6.01 -14.29
C VAL A 88 -3.65 -6.61 -12.96
N ILE A 89 -2.71 -7.05 -12.15
CA ILE A 89 -2.94 -7.40 -10.75
C ILE A 89 -2.40 -6.26 -9.91
N LEU A 90 -3.25 -5.70 -9.05
CA LEU A 90 -2.87 -4.60 -8.16
C LEU A 90 -2.65 -5.13 -6.74
N VAL A 91 -1.46 -4.88 -6.20
CA VAL A 91 -1.10 -5.21 -4.82
C VAL A 91 -0.94 -3.91 -4.05
N GLY A 92 -1.83 -3.64 -3.10
CA GLY A 92 -1.78 -2.46 -2.25
C GLY A 92 -1.51 -2.82 -0.80
N TRP A 93 -0.44 -2.27 -0.23
CA TRP A 93 -0.11 -2.42 1.18
C TRP A 93 -0.41 -1.14 1.95
N SER A 94 -1.17 -1.24 3.07
CA SER A 94 -1.51 -0.09 3.92
C SER A 94 -2.13 1.01 3.06
N MET A 95 -1.70 2.24 3.11
CA MET A 95 -2.14 3.32 2.21
C MET A 95 -2.25 2.89 0.72
N GLY A 96 -1.39 1.98 0.26
CA GLY A 96 -1.46 1.44 -1.10
C GLY A 96 -2.79 0.73 -1.40
N ALA A 97 -3.47 0.18 -0.41
CA ALA A 97 -4.82 -0.39 -0.55
C ALA A 97 -5.85 0.69 -0.87
N PHE A 98 -5.77 1.87 -0.23
CA PHE A 98 -6.64 3.00 -0.57
C PHE A 98 -6.40 3.47 -2.01
N VAL A 99 -5.13 3.46 -2.47
CA VAL A 99 -4.81 3.80 -3.87
C VAL A 99 -5.43 2.78 -4.83
N VAL A 100 -5.40 1.48 -4.51
CA VAL A 100 -6.05 0.43 -5.31
C VAL A 100 -7.56 0.64 -5.34
N TRP A 101 -8.21 0.85 -4.19
CA TRP A 101 -9.66 1.05 -4.15
C TRP A 101 -10.09 2.33 -4.84
N GLU A 102 -9.32 3.42 -4.71
CA GLU A 102 -9.60 4.66 -5.42
C GLU A 102 -9.38 4.52 -6.93
N TYR A 103 -8.39 3.73 -7.37
CA TYR A 103 -8.22 3.36 -8.77
C TYR A 103 -9.47 2.65 -9.31
N LEU A 104 -9.93 1.60 -8.63
CA LEU A 104 -11.12 0.85 -9.03
C LEU A 104 -12.37 1.73 -9.07
N LYS A 105 -12.49 2.68 -8.14
CA LYS A 105 -13.60 3.62 -8.04
C LYS A 105 -13.62 4.65 -9.18
N GLN A 106 -12.44 5.18 -9.56
CA GLN A 106 -12.34 6.21 -10.60
C GLN A 106 -12.34 5.65 -12.01
N PHE A 107 -11.73 4.49 -12.22
CA PHE A 107 -11.40 3.98 -13.55
C PHE A 107 -12.05 2.63 -13.89
N GLY A 108 -12.81 2.05 -12.96
CA GLY A 108 -13.47 0.76 -13.16
C GLY A 108 -12.56 -0.44 -12.93
N GLN A 109 -13.09 -1.63 -13.18
CA GLN A 109 -12.46 -2.90 -12.87
C GLN A 109 -12.04 -3.69 -14.12
N GLU A 110 -12.41 -3.25 -15.31
CA GLU A 110 -12.34 -4.02 -16.56
C GLU A 110 -10.90 -4.39 -16.97
N ASN A 111 -9.91 -3.59 -16.56
CA ASN A 111 -8.49 -3.85 -16.84
C ASN A 111 -7.73 -4.43 -15.64
N VAL A 112 -8.46 -4.83 -14.58
CA VAL A 112 -7.87 -5.39 -13.36
C VAL A 112 -8.31 -6.83 -13.21
N LYS A 113 -7.38 -7.77 -13.33
CA LYS A 113 -7.62 -9.20 -13.22
C LYS A 113 -7.92 -9.63 -11.79
N GLY A 114 -7.30 -8.97 -10.83
CA GLY A 114 -7.51 -9.17 -9.41
C GLY A 114 -6.80 -8.14 -8.56
N ASN A 115 -7.18 -8.03 -7.30
CA ASN A 115 -6.49 -7.16 -6.35
C ASN A 115 -6.10 -7.92 -5.07
N ILE A 116 -4.98 -7.50 -4.49
CA ILE A 116 -4.39 -8.08 -3.28
C ILE A 116 -4.19 -6.93 -2.31
N ILE A 117 -4.86 -6.99 -1.19
CA ILE A 117 -4.85 -5.97 -0.13
C ILE A 117 -4.06 -6.52 1.06
N VAL A 118 -3.04 -5.78 1.44
CA VAL A 118 -2.15 -6.18 2.53
C VAL A 118 -2.29 -5.21 3.69
N ASP A 119 -2.80 -5.71 4.79
CA ASP A 119 -2.92 -5.02 6.07
C ASP A 119 -3.43 -3.57 5.95
N GLU A 120 -4.73 -3.43 5.62
CA GLU A 120 -5.41 -2.14 5.63
C GLU A 120 -6.89 -2.31 6.04
N MET A 121 -7.48 -1.26 6.58
CA MET A 121 -8.90 -1.21 6.93
C MET A 121 -9.70 -0.37 5.92
N ALA A 122 -11.01 -0.52 5.91
CA ALA A 122 -11.87 0.19 4.95
C ALA A 122 -11.89 1.73 5.14
N SER A 123 -11.49 2.20 6.32
CA SER A 123 -11.27 3.61 6.66
C SER A 123 -10.36 3.69 7.89
N ASP A 124 -9.35 4.56 7.85
CA ASP A 124 -8.45 4.80 8.98
C ASP A 124 -9.09 5.61 10.09
N PHE A 125 -10.10 6.42 9.78
CA PHE A 125 -10.75 7.27 10.77
C PHE A 125 -11.79 6.50 11.58
N LYS A 126 -11.86 6.79 12.88
CA LYS A 126 -12.91 6.30 13.77
C LYS A 126 -14.18 7.10 13.57
N TRP A 127 -15.09 6.54 12.78
CA TRP A 127 -16.43 7.10 12.64
C TRP A 127 -17.34 6.62 13.76
N PRO A 128 -18.44 7.33 14.09
CA PRO A 128 -19.39 6.88 15.12
C PRO A 128 -19.92 5.46 14.91
N ASP A 129 -20.06 5.04 13.66
CA ASP A 129 -20.51 3.73 13.23
C ASP A 129 -19.36 2.78 12.85
N PHE A 130 -18.08 3.23 12.96
CA PHE A 130 -16.88 2.46 12.64
C PHE A 130 -15.77 2.70 13.67
N PRO A 131 -15.89 2.12 14.87
CA PRO A 131 -14.95 2.37 15.97
C PRO A 131 -13.59 1.65 15.83
N ILE A 132 -13.43 0.76 14.84
CA ILE A 132 -12.19 0.00 14.60
C ILE A 132 -11.14 0.80 13.82
N GLY A 133 -11.44 2.02 13.37
CA GLY A 133 -10.47 2.90 12.73
C GLY A 133 -9.24 3.15 13.61
N ALA A 134 -8.10 3.43 12.98
CA ALA A 134 -6.84 3.68 13.67
C ALA A 134 -6.83 5.04 14.39
N PHE A 135 -7.42 6.07 13.78
CA PHE A 135 -7.32 7.45 14.24
C PHE A 135 -8.68 8.04 14.68
N ASP A 136 -8.67 8.70 15.81
CA ASP A 136 -9.57 9.82 16.11
C ASP A 136 -8.85 11.14 15.81
N LEU A 137 -9.57 12.26 15.83
CA LEU A 137 -8.98 13.57 15.50
C LEU A 137 -7.79 13.95 16.40
N PRO A 138 -7.84 13.78 17.75
CA PRO A 138 -6.69 14.04 18.62
C PRO A 138 -5.45 13.21 18.27
N ALA A 139 -5.60 11.91 18.01
CA ALA A 139 -4.50 11.02 17.65
C ALA A 139 -3.88 11.42 16.30
N LEU A 140 -4.70 11.73 15.30
CA LEU A 140 -4.23 12.21 14.00
C LEU A 140 -3.46 13.53 14.13
N ILE A 141 -4.00 14.52 14.84
CA ILE A 141 -3.31 15.79 15.08
C ILE A 141 -1.98 15.56 15.79
N SER A 142 -1.93 14.71 16.81
CA SER A 142 -0.72 14.40 17.54
C SER A 142 0.37 13.79 16.64
N LEU A 143 0.00 12.84 15.77
CA LEU A 143 0.92 12.23 14.84
C LEU A 143 1.43 13.24 13.80
N MET A 144 0.55 14.08 13.25
CA MET A 144 0.92 15.17 12.33
C MET A 144 1.88 16.17 12.96
N GLN A 145 1.64 16.54 14.22
CA GLN A 145 2.56 17.41 14.98
C GLN A 145 3.93 16.76 15.17
N GLY A 146 3.96 15.46 15.52
CA GLY A 146 5.19 14.69 15.62
C GLY A 146 5.99 14.71 14.32
N ILE A 147 5.35 14.47 13.20
CA ILE A 147 5.98 14.51 11.85
C ILE A 147 6.53 15.90 11.53
N GLN A 148 5.87 16.98 11.95
CA GLN A 148 6.32 18.34 11.65
C GLN A 148 7.43 18.84 12.60
N LEU A 149 7.40 18.45 13.87
CA LEU A 149 8.28 18.99 14.90
C LEU A 149 9.53 18.13 15.15
N ASP A 150 9.35 16.80 15.11
CA ASP A 150 10.44 15.83 15.35
C ASP A 150 10.13 14.52 14.60
N ARG A 151 10.30 14.58 13.29
CA ARG A 151 10.01 13.43 12.43
C ARG A 151 10.88 12.23 12.72
N ALA A 152 12.15 12.44 13.02
CA ALA A 152 13.07 11.34 13.28
C ALA A 152 12.62 10.52 14.49
N SER A 153 12.35 11.15 15.61
CA SER A 153 11.85 10.50 16.81
C SER A 153 10.46 9.86 16.58
N THR A 154 9.58 10.54 15.84
CA THR A 154 8.25 10.01 15.52
C THR A 154 8.35 8.72 14.70
N LEU A 155 9.21 8.67 13.68
CA LEU A 155 9.44 7.48 12.87
C LEU A 155 10.16 6.37 13.64
N GLU A 156 11.11 6.70 14.50
CA GLU A 156 11.78 5.74 15.38
C GLU A 156 10.80 5.01 16.32
N ASN A 157 9.72 5.69 16.72
CA ASN A 157 8.66 5.09 17.53
C ASN A 157 7.60 4.37 16.70
N PHE A 158 7.32 4.84 15.47
CA PHE A 158 6.28 4.29 14.61
C PHE A 158 6.74 2.99 13.90
N ILE A 159 7.95 2.99 13.32
CA ILE A 159 8.43 1.85 12.52
C ILE A 159 8.42 0.52 13.26
N PRO A 160 8.83 0.42 14.54
CA PRO A 160 8.75 -0.84 15.29
C PRO A 160 7.34 -1.40 15.46
N LEU A 161 6.30 -0.56 15.32
CA LEU A 161 4.91 -1.02 15.38
C LEU A 161 4.49 -1.81 14.14
N MET A 162 5.23 -1.68 13.03
CA MET A 162 4.95 -2.38 11.78
C MET A 162 5.45 -3.83 11.78
N PHE A 163 6.27 -4.22 12.75
CA PHE A 163 6.92 -5.52 12.80
C PHE A 163 6.58 -6.25 14.10
N LYS A 164 6.46 -7.59 14.00
CA LYS A 164 6.24 -8.46 15.14
C LYS A 164 7.45 -8.42 16.07
N ASP A 165 8.61 -8.71 15.51
CA ASP A 165 9.86 -8.81 16.24
C ASP A 165 10.67 -7.51 16.16
N LYS A 166 11.67 -7.40 17.03
CA LYS A 166 12.59 -6.27 17.02
C LYS A 166 13.42 -6.29 15.74
N LEU A 167 13.41 -5.16 15.03
CA LEU A 167 14.24 -4.97 13.84
C LEU A 167 15.74 -5.08 14.17
N THR A 168 16.50 -5.67 13.25
CA THR A 168 17.95 -5.57 13.26
C THR A 168 18.40 -4.13 13.05
N GLU A 169 19.62 -3.77 13.46
CA GLU A 169 20.15 -2.42 13.22
C GLU A 169 20.30 -2.14 11.71
N GLU A 170 20.57 -3.17 10.90
CA GLU A 170 20.63 -3.06 9.45
C GLU A 170 19.24 -2.73 8.85
N ASP A 171 18.21 -3.45 9.27
CA ASP A 171 16.84 -3.21 8.81
C ASP A 171 16.36 -1.82 9.24
N LYS A 172 16.57 -1.47 10.50
CA LYS A 172 16.24 -0.13 11.01
C LYS A 172 16.93 0.94 10.20
N HIS A 173 18.20 0.76 9.86
CA HIS A 173 18.98 1.75 9.10
C HIS A 173 18.42 1.96 7.68
N TRP A 174 18.18 0.87 6.91
CA TRP A 174 17.68 1.04 5.56
C TRP A 174 16.24 1.55 5.53
N ILE A 175 15.39 1.12 6.47
CA ILE A 175 14.01 1.62 6.59
C ILE A 175 14.02 3.11 6.88
N MET A 176 14.75 3.55 7.91
CA MET A 176 14.86 4.98 8.24
C MET A 176 15.38 5.82 7.06
N LYS A 177 16.37 5.30 6.33
CA LYS A 177 16.89 5.97 5.12
C LYS A 177 15.82 6.12 4.03
N GLU A 178 14.93 5.13 3.85
CA GLU A 178 13.85 5.22 2.87
C GLU A 178 12.76 6.21 3.29
N VAL A 179 12.25 6.06 4.51
CA VAL A 179 11.11 6.86 4.98
C VAL A 179 11.45 8.35 5.18
N THR A 180 12.72 8.66 5.43
CA THR A 180 13.18 10.05 5.59
C THR A 180 13.45 10.78 4.27
N LYS A 181 13.36 10.11 3.12
CA LYS A 181 13.46 10.78 1.81
C LYS A 181 12.33 11.79 1.58
N MET A 182 11.14 11.50 2.09
CA MET A 182 9.96 12.35 1.90
C MET A 182 10.06 13.61 2.78
N PRO A 183 9.79 14.83 2.27
CA PRO A 183 9.66 16.04 3.08
C PRO A 183 8.49 16.00 4.07
N GLU A 184 8.62 16.66 5.22
CA GLU A 184 7.61 16.69 6.29
C GLU A 184 6.26 17.24 5.82
N SER A 185 6.27 18.25 4.95
CA SER A 185 5.06 18.85 4.39
C SER A 185 4.26 17.84 3.56
N ILE A 186 4.94 17.05 2.73
CA ILE A 186 4.33 15.97 1.94
C ILE A 186 3.84 14.85 2.87
N ALA A 187 4.67 14.47 3.84
CA ALA A 187 4.34 13.42 4.80
C ALA A 187 3.06 13.73 5.60
N SER A 188 2.87 14.99 6.03
CA SER A 188 1.65 15.42 6.71
C SER A 188 0.45 15.51 5.79
N ALA A 189 0.65 16.01 4.55
CA ALA A 189 -0.46 16.16 3.59
C ALA A 189 -1.08 14.79 3.25
N ILE A 190 -0.26 13.81 2.91
CA ILE A 190 -0.77 12.46 2.58
C ILE A 190 -1.31 11.71 3.81
N LEU A 191 -0.69 11.87 4.99
CA LEU A 191 -1.22 11.30 6.22
C LEU A 191 -2.63 11.81 6.50
N PHE A 192 -2.85 13.12 6.37
CA PHE A 192 -4.18 13.68 6.55
C PHE A 192 -5.18 13.15 5.54
N ASP A 193 -4.84 13.18 4.23
CA ASP A 193 -5.74 12.76 3.17
C ASP A 193 -6.15 11.28 3.32
N GLN A 194 -5.17 10.37 3.52
CA GLN A 194 -5.47 8.95 3.71
C GLN A 194 -6.32 8.68 4.96
N SER A 195 -6.07 9.45 6.04
CA SER A 195 -6.75 9.18 7.33
C SER A 195 -8.24 9.51 7.32
N ILE A 196 -8.72 10.32 6.37
CA ILE A 196 -10.12 10.73 6.29
C ILE A 196 -10.91 10.08 5.15
N VAL A 197 -10.27 9.25 4.31
CA VAL A 197 -10.99 8.51 3.28
C VAL A 197 -11.81 7.37 3.88
N ASP A 198 -12.93 7.08 3.24
CA ASP A 198 -13.85 6.01 3.66
C ASP A 198 -14.31 5.23 2.43
N TYR A 199 -13.90 3.96 2.36
CA TYR A 199 -14.24 3.08 1.24
C TYR A 199 -15.31 2.04 1.60
N ARG A 200 -15.88 2.06 2.81
CA ARG A 200 -16.83 1.05 3.27
C ARG A 200 -18.00 0.84 2.30
N ASP A 201 -18.56 1.92 1.79
CA ASP A 201 -19.66 1.83 0.81
C ASP A 201 -19.16 1.37 -0.57
N PHE A 202 -17.98 1.81 -0.99
CA PHE A 202 -17.42 1.44 -2.30
C PHE A 202 -17.03 -0.04 -2.37
N LEU A 203 -16.53 -0.62 -1.29
CA LEU A 203 -16.11 -2.03 -1.24
C LEU A 203 -17.22 -3.01 -1.63
N LEU A 204 -18.49 -2.64 -1.41
CA LEU A 204 -19.66 -3.42 -1.83
C LEU A 204 -19.78 -3.59 -3.36
N PHE A 205 -19.11 -2.74 -4.14
CA PHE A 205 -19.16 -2.76 -5.61
C PHE A 205 -17.95 -3.46 -6.24
N ILE A 206 -17.01 -3.97 -5.45
CA ILE A 206 -15.87 -4.73 -5.97
C ILE A 206 -16.34 -6.14 -6.31
N THR A 207 -16.16 -6.52 -7.58
CA THR A 207 -16.58 -7.82 -8.12
C THR A 207 -15.43 -8.67 -8.66
N ILE A 208 -14.23 -8.08 -8.79
CA ILE A 208 -13.03 -8.80 -9.21
C ILE A 208 -12.49 -9.68 -8.07
N PRO A 209 -11.77 -10.75 -8.39
CA PRO A 209 -11.08 -11.57 -7.40
C PRO A 209 -10.24 -10.73 -6.44
N THR A 210 -10.42 -10.96 -5.15
CA THR A 210 -9.79 -10.17 -4.08
C THR A 210 -9.15 -11.08 -3.03
N LEU A 211 -7.84 -10.89 -2.81
CA LEU A 211 -7.11 -11.52 -1.70
C LEU A 211 -6.81 -10.49 -0.63
N LEU A 212 -7.08 -10.83 0.63
CA LEU A 212 -6.80 -10.03 1.81
C LEU A 212 -5.71 -10.73 2.62
N CYS A 213 -4.55 -10.09 2.80
CA CYS A 213 -3.40 -10.61 3.54
C CYS A 213 -3.22 -9.82 4.83
N PHE A 214 -3.38 -10.46 5.99
CA PHE A 214 -3.29 -9.78 7.29
C PHE A 214 -2.33 -10.49 8.23
N GLY A 215 -1.47 -9.71 8.92
CA GLY A 215 -0.66 -10.23 10.01
C GLY A 215 -1.50 -10.49 11.26
N LYS A 216 -1.19 -11.54 12.00
CA LYS A 216 -1.89 -11.89 13.24
C LYS A 216 -1.44 -11.04 14.44
N GLU A 217 -0.14 -10.79 14.49
CA GLU A 217 0.53 -10.04 15.57
C GLU A 217 0.47 -8.52 15.35
N GLU A 218 -0.60 -8.08 14.69
CA GLU A 218 -0.78 -6.71 14.23
C GLU A 218 -0.96 -5.73 15.38
N LYS A 219 -0.21 -4.63 15.33
CA LYS A 219 -0.20 -3.56 16.33
C LYS A 219 -0.87 -2.28 15.82
N LEU A 220 -1.09 -2.18 14.49
CA LEU A 220 -1.67 -1.02 13.83
C LEU A 220 -3.10 -1.32 13.31
N ILE A 221 -3.26 -2.44 12.60
CA ILE A 221 -4.49 -2.80 11.89
C ILE A 221 -4.94 -4.20 12.29
N PRO A 222 -5.98 -4.34 13.11
CA PRO A 222 -6.38 -5.65 13.64
C PRO A 222 -6.96 -6.55 12.52
N VAL A 223 -6.76 -7.87 12.62
CA VAL A 223 -7.36 -8.88 11.71
C VAL A 223 -8.89 -8.71 11.58
N ALA A 224 -9.53 -8.11 12.59
CA ALA A 224 -10.95 -7.76 12.53
C ALA A 224 -11.28 -6.81 11.37
N ALA A 225 -10.34 -5.95 10.95
CA ALA A 225 -10.50 -5.09 9.79
C ALA A 225 -10.54 -5.92 8.48
N GLY A 226 -9.66 -6.92 8.34
CA GLY A 226 -9.70 -7.85 7.20
C GLY A 226 -11.01 -8.64 7.15
N ARG A 227 -11.50 -9.10 8.29
CA ARG A 227 -12.82 -9.76 8.38
C ARG A 227 -13.98 -8.83 8.06
N HIS A 228 -13.84 -7.55 8.35
CA HIS A 228 -14.84 -6.55 7.97
C HIS A 228 -14.85 -6.35 6.45
N ILE A 229 -13.68 -6.18 5.82
CA ILE A 229 -13.57 -6.06 4.35
C ILE A 229 -14.10 -7.32 3.67
N GLN A 230 -13.77 -8.52 4.18
CA GLN A 230 -14.26 -9.79 3.64
C GLN A 230 -15.78 -9.89 3.61
N LYS A 231 -16.47 -9.24 4.54
CA LYS A 231 -17.95 -9.18 4.53
C LYS A 231 -18.50 -8.21 3.49
N LEU A 232 -17.73 -7.18 3.14
CA LEU A 232 -18.13 -6.16 2.16
C LEU A 232 -17.82 -6.61 0.72
N VAL A 233 -16.66 -7.23 0.50
CA VAL A 233 -16.22 -7.70 -0.82
C VAL A 233 -16.59 -9.16 -1.00
N SER A 234 -17.67 -9.40 -1.75
CA SER A 234 -18.19 -10.76 -2.00
C SER A 234 -17.15 -11.63 -2.72
N GLY A 235 -16.94 -12.84 -2.21
CA GLY A 235 -15.99 -13.80 -2.80
C GLY A 235 -14.52 -13.51 -2.48
N SER A 236 -14.20 -12.50 -1.67
CA SER A 236 -12.83 -12.27 -1.23
C SER A 236 -12.31 -13.39 -0.32
N VAL A 237 -11.02 -13.67 -0.42
CA VAL A 237 -10.30 -14.66 0.39
C VAL A 237 -9.47 -13.92 1.44
N LEU A 238 -9.58 -14.31 2.71
CA LEU A 238 -8.77 -13.76 3.79
C LEU A 238 -7.72 -14.79 4.25
N GLU A 239 -6.46 -14.40 4.13
CA GLU A 239 -5.29 -15.13 4.63
C GLU A 239 -4.68 -14.40 5.82
N VAL A 240 -4.49 -15.12 6.92
CA VAL A 240 -3.88 -14.58 8.15
C VAL A 240 -2.48 -15.16 8.32
N PHE A 241 -1.49 -14.28 8.41
CA PHE A 241 -0.08 -14.62 8.58
C PHE A 241 0.24 -14.68 10.08
N GLU A 242 0.42 -15.89 10.58
CA GLU A 242 0.49 -16.20 12.02
C GLU A 242 1.72 -15.62 12.72
N ASN A 243 2.80 -15.34 11.97
CA ASN A 243 4.07 -14.85 12.50
C ASN A 243 4.44 -13.46 11.98
N SER A 244 3.46 -12.71 11.50
CA SER A 244 3.68 -11.37 10.95
C SER A 244 2.83 -10.32 11.66
N CYS A 245 3.35 -9.09 11.63
CA CYS A 245 2.63 -7.86 11.90
C CYS A 245 2.22 -7.20 10.56
N HIS A 246 2.46 -5.92 10.39
CA HIS A 246 2.02 -5.10 9.23
C HIS A 246 2.75 -5.41 7.90
N CYS A 247 3.82 -6.18 7.94
CA CYS A 247 4.68 -6.46 6.78
C CYS A 247 4.81 -7.96 6.47
N PRO A 248 3.71 -8.73 6.24
CA PRO A 248 3.81 -10.18 6.00
C PRO A 248 4.67 -10.52 4.79
N PHE A 249 4.77 -9.65 3.80
CA PHE A 249 5.64 -9.81 2.63
C PHE A 249 7.15 -9.70 2.96
N LEU A 250 7.52 -9.16 4.12
CA LEU A 250 8.90 -9.15 4.65
C LEU A 250 9.10 -10.23 5.72
N GLU A 251 8.16 -10.35 6.66
CA GLU A 251 8.29 -11.19 7.85
C GLU A 251 8.05 -12.68 7.56
N GLU A 252 7.09 -13.00 6.68
CA GLU A 252 6.81 -14.36 6.17
C GLU A 252 6.88 -14.38 4.65
N SER A 253 7.95 -13.84 4.07
CA SER A 253 8.09 -13.58 2.63
C SER A 253 7.81 -14.81 1.75
N ASP A 254 8.34 -15.98 2.09
CA ASP A 254 8.13 -17.21 1.31
C ASP A 254 6.66 -17.65 1.33
N ARG A 255 6.00 -17.55 2.50
CA ARG A 255 4.58 -17.87 2.62
C ARG A 255 3.72 -16.84 1.89
N PHE A 256 4.03 -15.55 2.03
CA PHE A 256 3.34 -14.49 1.31
C PHE A 256 3.42 -14.71 -0.20
N ASN A 257 4.61 -14.95 -0.71
CA ASN A 257 4.83 -15.17 -2.13
C ASN A 257 4.05 -16.39 -2.64
N LYS A 258 4.04 -17.49 -1.86
CA LYS A 258 3.27 -18.67 -2.21
C LYS A 258 1.76 -18.41 -2.24
N VAL A 259 1.20 -17.81 -1.20
CA VAL A 259 -0.23 -17.49 -1.09
C VAL A 259 -0.67 -16.60 -2.25
N VAL A 260 0.13 -15.58 -2.57
CA VAL A 260 -0.15 -14.67 -3.70
C VAL A 260 -0.06 -15.41 -5.04
N SER A 261 0.95 -16.27 -5.24
CA SER A 261 1.05 -17.08 -6.47
C SER A 261 -0.14 -18.02 -6.62
N ASP A 262 -0.48 -18.77 -5.57
CA ASP A 262 -1.62 -19.69 -5.57
C ASP A 262 -2.92 -18.94 -5.93
N PHE A 263 -3.13 -17.74 -5.39
CA PHE A 263 -4.28 -16.89 -5.73
C PHE A 263 -4.28 -16.48 -7.21
N ILE A 264 -3.15 -15.99 -7.73
CA ILE A 264 -3.04 -15.51 -9.12
C ILE A 264 -3.28 -16.64 -10.12
N GLU A 265 -2.84 -17.86 -9.82
CA GLU A 265 -3.02 -19.04 -10.69
C GLU A 265 -4.49 -19.46 -10.80
N HIS A 266 -5.34 -19.09 -9.85
CA HIS A 266 -6.77 -19.47 -9.81
C HIS A 266 -7.73 -18.40 -10.32
N ILE A 267 -7.24 -17.25 -10.78
CA ILE A 267 -8.05 -16.15 -11.31
C ILE A 267 -7.88 -15.93 -12.80
#